data_27ded8c5c477b4f6f868213aa8614b6a
#
_entry.id   27ded8c5c477b4f6f868213aa8614b6a
#
_cell.length_a   1.000
_cell.length_b   1.000
_cell.length_c   1.000
_cell.angle_alpha   90.00
_cell.angle_beta   90.00
_cell.angle_gamma   90.00
#
_symmetry.space_group_name_H-M   'P 1'
#
loop_
_entity.id
_entity.type
_entity.pdbx_description
1 polymer ?
#
loop_
_entity_poly.entity_id
_entity_poly.type
_entity_poly.pdbx_seq_one_letter_code
_entity_poly.pdbx_strand_id
1 'polypeptide(L)'
;MIKPFSVRYGHVDVREHVQLNDLNSDTRMALWNCLYLFLWTNNRQTATATKCAQSVWIYYLNQPADNIPRYESGYKSDKTLLTAIRDYIYGEAWYLVYDLIEFIIERTNSYINLSKHLNSIFKKHGVGYTIINGCITPISNDNEIESVQNAVDNGTDSSRSHFERALQLMTDREQPDYRNSIKESISAIESLCRKITGNDKGTLGA
;
A
#
# COMPACT_ATOMS: atom_id res chain seq x y z
N MET A 1 -5.18 7.82 -19.46
CA MET A 1 -4.65 9.16 -19.05
C MET A 1 -3.81 9.72 -20.19
N ILE A 2 -3.99 11.00 -20.55
CA ILE A 2 -3.20 11.61 -21.64
C ILE A 2 -1.76 11.83 -21.14
N LYS A 3 -0.76 11.38 -21.91
CA LYS A 3 0.66 11.62 -21.59
C LYS A 3 0.94 13.12 -21.47
N PRO A 4 1.80 13.59 -20.55
CA PRO A 4 2.20 14.99 -20.43
C PRO A 4 2.73 15.57 -21.76
N PHE A 5 2.59 16.86 -21.95
CA PHE A 5 3.07 17.56 -23.15
C PHE A 5 4.54 17.24 -23.44
N SER A 6 5.41 17.37 -22.44
CA SER A 6 6.85 17.12 -22.56
C SER A 6 7.18 15.70 -23.05
N VAL A 7 6.44 14.71 -22.60
CA VAL A 7 6.59 13.31 -23.04
C VAL A 7 6.07 13.10 -24.45
N ARG A 8 4.92 13.72 -24.80
CA ARG A 8 4.32 13.58 -26.14
C ARG A 8 5.18 14.19 -27.24
N TYR A 9 5.93 15.22 -26.91
CA TYR A 9 6.76 15.96 -27.86
C TYR A 9 8.26 15.67 -27.71
N GLY A 10 8.63 14.62 -26.94
CA GLY A 10 10.03 14.16 -26.85
C GLY A 10 10.98 15.06 -26.07
N HIS A 11 10.46 16.00 -25.26
CA HIS A 11 11.30 16.84 -24.40
C HIS A 11 11.79 16.12 -23.14
N VAL A 12 11.12 15.07 -22.75
CA VAL A 12 11.46 14.22 -21.60
C VAL A 12 11.21 12.77 -22.00
N ASP A 13 12.22 11.93 -21.83
CA ASP A 13 12.10 10.50 -22.06
C ASP A 13 11.13 9.87 -21.05
N VAL A 14 10.35 8.91 -21.52
CA VAL A 14 9.58 8.07 -20.62
C VAL A 14 10.60 7.29 -19.77
N ARG A 15 10.51 7.37 -18.46
CA ARG A 15 11.37 6.57 -17.58
C ARG A 15 11.14 5.10 -17.91
N GLU A 16 12.10 4.50 -18.60
CA GLU A 16 12.08 3.07 -18.96
C GLU A 16 12.40 2.17 -17.76
N HIS A 17 12.93 2.74 -16.67
CA HIS A 17 13.35 1.97 -15.51
C HIS A 17 12.26 1.92 -14.46
N VAL A 18 11.76 0.71 -14.24
CA VAL A 18 10.84 0.39 -13.14
C VAL A 18 11.62 0.42 -11.82
N GLN A 19 11.14 1.17 -10.83
CA GLN A 19 11.72 1.23 -9.49
C GLN A 19 11.36 -0.06 -8.73
N LEU A 20 12.23 -1.07 -8.79
CA LEU A 20 12.05 -2.35 -8.08
C LEU A 20 12.82 -2.39 -6.75
N ASN A 21 14.05 -1.89 -6.75
CA ASN A 21 14.96 -1.92 -5.59
C ASN A 21 15.42 -0.51 -5.21
N ASP A 22 14.61 0.47 -5.51
CA ASP A 22 14.87 1.87 -5.25
C ASP A 22 13.55 2.65 -5.07
N LEU A 23 13.66 3.81 -4.45
CA LEU A 23 12.58 4.77 -4.31
C LEU A 23 13.17 6.18 -4.42
N ASN A 24 13.08 6.76 -5.61
CA ASN A 24 13.71 8.06 -5.88
C ASN A 24 13.03 9.21 -5.12
N SER A 25 13.72 10.36 -5.04
CA SER A 25 13.28 11.54 -4.28
C SER A 25 11.91 12.06 -4.71
N ASP A 26 11.61 12.05 -6.00
CA ASP A 26 10.33 12.54 -6.53
C ASP A 26 9.17 11.64 -6.09
N THR A 27 9.39 10.33 -6.08
CA THR A 27 8.42 9.35 -5.60
C THR A 27 8.20 9.50 -4.10
N ARG A 28 9.28 9.64 -3.31
CA ARG A 28 9.19 9.88 -1.86
C ARG A 28 8.40 11.15 -1.54
N MET A 29 8.68 12.22 -2.29
CA MET A 29 7.92 13.48 -2.16
C MET A 29 6.44 13.29 -2.50
N ALA A 30 6.12 12.57 -3.58
CA ALA A 30 4.74 12.31 -3.96
C ALA A 30 4.00 11.46 -2.93
N LEU A 31 4.66 10.43 -2.37
CA LEU A 31 4.12 9.59 -1.30
C LEU A 31 3.85 10.42 -0.03
N TRP A 32 4.83 11.22 0.41
CA TRP A 32 4.64 12.12 1.54
C TRP A 32 3.46 13.07 1.31
N ASN A 33 3.39 13.73 0.17
CA ASN A 33 2.31 14.66 -0.16
C ASN A 33 0.95 13.96 -0.13
N CYS A 34 0.86 12.73 -0.64
CA CYS A 34 -0.36 11.94 -0.59
C CYS A 34 -0.78 11.66 0.85
N LEU A 35 0.12 11.14 1.67
CA LEU A 35 -0.15 10.85 3.09
C LEU A 35 -0.53 12.13 3.84
N TYR A 36 0.22 13.21 3.63
CA TYR A 36 -0.02 14.49 4.30
C TYR A 36 -1.40 15.07 3.96
N LEU A 37 -1.75 15.12 2.67
CA LEU A 37 -3.02 15.68 2.21
C LEU A 37 -4.20 14.78 2.58
N PHE A 38 -4.06 13.47 2.41
CA PHE A 38 -5.16 12.54 2.64
C PHE A 38 -5.46 12.34 4.13
N LEU A 39 -4.43 12.11 4.93
CA LEU A 39 -4.60 11.77 6.35
C LEU A 39 -4.60 12.99 7.25
N TRP A 40 -3.59 13.86 7.08
CA TRP A 40 -3.27 14.84 8.12
C TRP A 40 -3.77 16.24 7.83
N THR A 41 -3.94 16.64 6.58
CA THR A 41 -4.48 17.96 6.25
C THR A 41 -5.99 17.99 6.27
N ASN A 42 -6.65 17.02 5.65
CA ASN A 42 -8.12 16.97 5.58
C ASN A 42 -8.76 16.58 6.92
N ASN A 43 -8.00 15.95 7.80
CA ASN A 43 -8.47 15.44 9.09
C ASN A 43 -7.78 16.09 10.28
N ARG A 44 -7.24 17.30 10.15
CA ARG A 44 -6.45 18.00 11.17
C ARG A 44 -7.06 18.01 12.57
N GLN A 45 -8.37 17.93 12.65
CA GLN A 45 -9.13 17.96 13.93
C GLN A 45 -9.67 16.59 14.33
N THR A 46 -9.44 15.53 13.55
CA THR A 46 -9.95 14.22 13.92
C THR A 46 -8.96 13.48 14.81
N ALA A 47 -9.47 12.95 15.90
CA ALA A 47 -8.71 12.07 16.81
C ALA A 47 -8.01 10.91 16.06
N THR A 48 -8.54 10.50 14.92
CA THR A 48 -8.01 9.41 14.08
C THR A 48 -6.66 9.76 13.45
N ALA A 49 -6.50 10.96 12.87
CA ALA A 49 -5.25 11.37 12.23
C ALA A 49 -4.11 11.49 13.25
N THR A 50 -4.39 12.13 14.39
CA THR A 50 -3.42 12.25 15.49
C THR A 50 -3.05 10.87 16.05
N LYS A 51 -4.03 10.00 16.28
CA LYS A 51 -3.79 8.63 16.76
C LYS A 51 -2.96 7.80 15.77
N CYS A 52 -3.21 7.95 14.47
CA CYS A 52 -2.40 7.29 13.44
C CYS A 52 -0.92 7.74 13.53
N ALA A 53 -0.65 9.04 13.55
CA ALA A 53 0.70 9.56 13.67
C ALA A 53 1.39 9.17 14.99
N GLN A 54 0.66 9.18 16.11
CA GLN A 54 1.16 8.69 17.41
C GLN A 54 1.46 7.18 17.36
N SER A 55 0.64 6.39 16.67
CA SER A 55 0.89 4.96 16.47
C SER A 55 2.17 4.72 15.67
N VAL A 56 2.43 5.54 14.64
CA VAL A 56 3.71 5.48 13.90
C VAL A 56 4.88 5.73 14.85
N TRP A 57 4.81 6.77 15.68
CA TRP A 57 5.87 7.09 16.64
C TRP A 57 6.14 5.94 17.62
N ILE A 58 5.09 5.44 18.26
CA ILE A 58 5.22 4.47 19.35
C ILE A 58 5.53 3.07 18.82
N TYR A 59 4.73 2.58 17.85
CA TYR A 59 4.73 1.17 17.47
C TYR A 59 5.57 0.87 16.24
N TYR A 60 5.71 1.82 15.33
CA TYR A 60 6.52 1.62 14.14
C TYR A 60 7.96 2.12 14.32
N LEU A 61 8.13 3.36 14.76
CA LEU A 61 9.45 3.93 15.04
C LEU A 61 10.02 3.48 16.41
N ASN A 62 9.25 2.74 17.19
CA ASN A 62 9.60 2.22 18.52
C ASN A 62 10.17 3.29 19.46
N GLN A 63 9.55 4.46 19.49
CA GLN A 63 9.97 5.61 20.29
C GLN A 63 9.15 5.70 21.60
N PRO A 64 9.73 6.23 22.68
CA PRO A 64 9.05 6.39 23.95
C PRO A 64 7.77 7.23 23.84
N ALA A 65 6.68 6.74 24.45
CA ALA A 65 5.37 7.39 24.40
C ALA A 65 5.33 8.72 25.18
N ASP A 66 6.15 8.86 26.22
CA ASP A 66 6.30 10.08 27.01
C ASP A 66 7.09 11.17 26.30
N ASN A 67 7.74 10.85 25.21
CA ASN A 67 8.56 11.75 24.42
C ASN A 67 7.96 12.08 23.04
N ILE A 68 6.64 11.89 22.86
CA ILE A 68 5.95 12.19 21.62
C ILE A 68 6.04 13.69 21.30
N PRO A 69 6.60 14.08 20.12
CA PRO A 69 6.61 15.47 19.69
C PRO A 69 5.18 16.01 19.51
N ARG A 70 5.03 17.33 19.52
CA ARG A 70 3.76 17.95 19.14
C ARG A 70 3.35 17.49 17.74
N TYR A 71 2.06 17.29 17.52
CA TYR A 71 1.53 16.85 16.23
C TYR A 71 1.89 17.80 15.10
N GLU A 72 1.68 19.08 15.30
CA GLU A 72 2.02 20.17 14.37
C GLU A 72 2.42 21.39 15.16
N SER A 73 3.41 22.13 14.71
CA SER A 73 3.87 23.38 15.33
C SER A 73 3.39 24.59 14.55
N GLY A 74 3.14 25.69 15.25
CA GLY A 74 2.95 26.99 14.64
C GLY A 74 4.24 27.59 14.05
N TYR A 75 5.40 27.05 14.38
CA TYR A 75 6.72 27.50 13.92
C TYR A 75 7.36 26.47 13.00
N LYS A 76 7.88 26.94 11.84
CA LYS A 76 8.49 26.06 10.83
C LYS A 76 9.78 25.36 11.31
N SER A 77 10.39 25.84 12.38
CA SER A 77 11.66 25.31 12.93
C SER A 77 11.48 24.16 13.92
N ASP A 78 10.28 23.91 14.40
CA ASP A 78 10.06 22.89 15.43
C ASP A 78 10.02 21.49 14.81
N LYS A 79 10.74 20.56 15.43
CA LYS A 79 10.57 19.13 15.11
C LYS A 79 9.20 18.69 15.62
N THR A 80 8.33 18.35 14.69
CA THR A 80 6.99 17.86 14.97
C THR A 80 6.90 16.36 14.68
N LEU A 81 5.82 15.73 15.14
CA LEU A 81 5.53 14.33 14.84
C LEU A 81 5.46 14.10 13.31
N LEU A 82 4.84 15.02 12.57
CA LEU A 82 4.75 14.92 11.12
C LEU A 82 6.10 15.14 10.42
N THR A 83 6.97 16.00 10.95
CA THR A 83 8.34 16.13 10.42
C THR A 83 9.17 14.88 10.63
N ALA A 84 9.02 14.20 11.77
CA ALA A 84 9.70 12.93 12.00
C ALA A 84 9.29 11.84 10.99
N ILE A 85 7.99 11.73 10.71
CA ILE A 85 7.47 10.78 9.71
C ILE A 85 7.97 11.15 8.30
N ARG A 86 7.96 12.44 7.95
CA ARG A 86 8.48 12.91 6.66
C ARG A 86 9.95 12.60 6.49
N ASP A 87 10.76 12.90 7.52
CA ASP A 87 12.20 12.69 7.48
C ASP A 87 12.52 11.18 7.35
N TYR A 88 11.71 10.31 7.96
CA TYR A 88 11.79 8.87 7.76
C TYR A 88 11.52 8.48 6.30
N ILE A 89 10.44 8.98 5.68
CA ILE A 89 10.11 8.70 4.26
C ILE A 89 11.24 9.17 3.32
N TYR A 90 11.91 10.27 3.63
CA TYR A 90 12.97 10.82 2.78
C TYR A 90 14.35 10.19 3.00
N GLY A 91 14.64 9.75 4.22
CA GLY A 91 15.97 9.28 4.60
C GLY A 91 16.17 7.78 4.61
N GLU A 92 15.11 7.01 4.90
CA GLU A 92 15.25 5.57 5.09
C GLU A 92 15.32 4.77 3.79
N ALA A 93 15.74 3.50 3.91
CA ALA A 93 15.77 2.57 2.79
C ALA A 93 14.38 2.40 2.17
N TRP A 94 14.31 2.17 0.86
CA TRP A 94 13.06 2.12 0.10
C TRP A 94 12.05 1.11 0.67
N TYR A 95 12.51 -0.06 1.10
CA TYR A 95 11.67 -1.12 1.67
C TYR A 95 11.08 -0.72 3.04
N LEU A 96 11.81 0.03 3.86
CA LEU A 96 11.30 0.55 5.13
C LEU A 96 10.19 1.60 4.93
N VAL A 97 10.27 2.35 3.84
CA VAL A 97 9.19 3.28 3.47
C VAL A 97 7.92 2.51 3.10
N TYR A 98 8.05 1.37 2.43
CA TYR A 98 6.91 0.50 2.12
C TYR A 98 6.32 -0.13 3.38
N ASP A 99 7.14 -0.62 4.30
CA ASP A 99 6.68 -1.12 5.60
C ASP A 99 5.89 -0.04 6.37
N LEU A 100 6.37 1.20 6.35
CA LEU A 100 5.64 2.33 6.96
C LEU A 100 4.29 2.58 6.28
N ILE A 101 4.22 2.50 4.95
CA ILE A 101 2.97 2.69 4.20
C ILE A 101 1.96 1.60 4.56
N GLU A 102 2.37 0.34 4.58
CA GLU A 102 1.51 -0.78 4.99
C GLU A 102 1.00 -0.60 6.43
N PHE A 103 1.89 -0.24 7.36
CA PHE A 103 1.52 0.06 8.74
C PHE A 103 0.48 1.18 8.85
N ILE A 104 0.64 2.25 8.07
CA ILE A 104 -0.33 3.36 8.05
C ILE A 104 -1.67 2.92 7.46
N ILE A 105 -1.67 2.15 6.39
CA ILE A 105 -2.87 1.61 5.76
C ILE A 105 -3.66 0.76 6.74
N GLU A 106 -3.00 -0.15 7.45
CA GLU A 106 -3.62 -1.01 8.46
C GLU A 106 -4.34 -0.21 9.56
N ARG A 107 -3.76 0.93 9.97
CA ARG A 107 -4.27 1.78 11.05
C ARG A 107 -5.34 2.79 10.62
N THR A 108 -5.64 2.87 9.33
CA THR A 108 -6.62 3.82 8.82
C THR A 108 -7.91 3.12 8.40
N ASN A 109 -9.06 3.60 8.87
CA ASN A 109 -10.38 3.06 8.47
C ASN A 109 -10.74 3.34 6.99
N SER A 110 -9.90 4.09 6.29
CA SER A 110 -10.11 4.50 4.90
C SER A 110 -9.07 3.89 3.95
N TYR A 111 -8.59 2.69 4.26
CA TYR A 111 -7.50 2.04 3.53
C TYR A 111 -7.75 1.93 2.02
N ILE A 112 -8.97 1.66 1.57
CA ILE A 112 -9.32 1.50 0.15
C ILE A 112 -9.02 2.79 -0.63
N ASN A 113 -9.45 3.94 -0.12
CA ASN A 113 -9.22 5.21 -0.79
C ASN A 113 -7.75 5.62 -0.78
N LEU A 114 -7.06 5.43 0.35
CA LEU A 114 -5.63 5.70 0.46
C LEU A 114 -4.82 4.82 -0.50
N SER A 115 -5.09 3.52 -0.55
CA SER A 115 -4.44 2.58 -1.46
C SER A 115 -4.63 2.97 -2.93
N LYS A 116 -5.82 3.41 -3.34
CA LYS A 116 -6.08 3.90 -4.71
C LYS A 116 -5.23 5.12 -5.06
N HIS A 117 -5.09 6.08 -4.15
CA HIS A 117 -4.25 7.26 -4.37
C HIS A 117 -2.76 6.89 -4.46
N LEU A 118 -2.28 6.02 -3.56
CA LEU A 118 -0.90 5.54 -3.57
C LEU A 118 -0.59 4.73 -4.83
N ASN A 119 -1.50 3.84 -5.28
CA ASN A 119 -1.35 3.11 -6.53
C ASN A 119 -1.28 4.04 -7.76
N SER A 120 -2.04 5.14 -7.76
CA SER A 120 -1.93 6.15 -8.80
C SER A 120 -0.54 6.82 -8.83
N ILE A 121 0.07 7.04 -7.66
CA ILE A 121 1.44 7.55 -7.54
C ILE A 121 2.44 6.51 -8.01
N PHE A 122 2.33 5.26 -7.57
CA PHE A 122 3.18 4.17 -8.00
C PHE A 122 3.21 4.05 -9.53
N LYS A 123 2.02 4.01 -10.15
CA LYS A 123 1.88 3.97 -11.62
C LYS A 123 2.51 5.19 -12.30
N LYS A 124 2.26 6.40 -11.79
CA LYS A 124 2.80 7.65 -12.34
C LYS A 124 4.33 7.72 -12.29
N HIS A 125 4.93 7.20 -11.23
CA HIS A 125 6.36 7.28 -10.98
C HIS A 125 7.13 6.02 -11.43
N GLY A 126 6.47 5.04 -12.07
CA GLY A 126 7.11 3.81 -12.53
C GLY A 126 7.63 2.94 -11.39
N VAL A 127 6.89 2.87 -10.28
CA VAL A 127 7.18 1.95 -9.18
C VAL A 127 6.73 0.55 -9.59
N GLY A 128 7.60 -0.46 -9.39
CA GLY A 128 7.33 -1.84 -9.75
C GLY A 128 6.46 -2.61 -8.76
N TYR A 129 5.67 -1.90 -7.97
CA TYR A 129 4.78 -2.45 -6.95
C TYR A 129 3.39 -1.84 -7.03
N THR A 130 2.42 -2.55 -6.47
CA THR A 130 1.05 -2.09 -6.29
C THR A 130 0.53 -2.49 -4.91
N ILE A 131 -0.48 -1.79 -4.40
CA ILE A 131 -1.12 -2.11 -3.13
C ILE A 131 -2.40 -2.87 -3.43
N ILE A 132 -2.48 -4.11 -2.96
CA ILE A 132 -3.65 -4.98 -3.05
C ILE A 132 -4.03 -5.36 -1.62
N ASN A 133 -5.26 -5.08 -1.23
CA ASN A 133 -5.78 -5.38 0.11
C ASN A 133 -4.87 -4.93 1.27
N GLY A 134 -4.25 -3.77 1.12
CA GLY A 134 -3.34 -3.19 2.13
C GLY A 134 -1.89 -3.66 2.04
N CYS A 135 -1.58 -4.69 1.26
CA CYS A 135 -0.23 -5.23 1.08
C CYS A 135 0.43 -4.70 -0.21
N ILE A 136 1.69 -4.32 -0.14
CA ILE A 136 2.50 -3.89 -1.29
C ILE A 136 3.06 -5.13 -1.99
N THR A 137 2.63 -5.35 -3.23
CA THR A 137 2.89 -6.56 -4.01
C THR A 137 3.61 -6.19 -5.31
N PRO A 138 4.60 -6.98 -5.77
CA PRO A 138 5.24 -6.76 -7.06
C PRO A 138 4.23 -6.79 -8.21
N ILE A 139 4.43 -5.92 -9.20
CA ILE A 139 3.62 -5.91 -10.42
C ILE A 139 4.16 -6.97 -11.39
N SER A 140 3.33 -7.94 -11.76
CA SER A 140 3.61 -8.86 -12.86
C SER A 140 3.05 -8.31 -14.19
N ASN A 141 1.79 -7.89 -14.21
CA ASN A 141 1.19 -7.10 -15.29
C ASN A 141 -0.12 -6.41 -14.83
N ASP A 142 -0.50 -5.31 -15.52
CA ASP A 142 -1.69 -4.51 -15.17
C ASP A 142 -2.99 -5.33 -15.17
N ASN A 143 -3.16 -6.30 -16.06
CA ASN A 143 -4.39 -7.11 -16.19
C ASN A 143 -4.51 -8.11 -15.03
N GLU A 144 -3.40 -8.68 -14.58
CA GLU A 144 -3.38 -9.58 -13.42
C GLU A 144 -3.74 -8.82 -12.15
N ILE A 145 -3.20 -7.61 -11.97
CA ILE A 145 -3.51 -6.75 -10.82
C ILE A 145 -5.00 -6.43 -10.78
N GLU A 146 -5.58 -6.00 -11.90
CA GLU A 146 -7.01 -5.68 -11.99
C GLU A 146 -7.86 -6.91 -11.71
N SER A 147 -7.46 -8.08 -12.22
CA SER A 147 -8.15 -9.35 -11.98
C SER A 147 -8.10 -9.76 -10.50
N VAL A 148 -6.95 -9.65 -9.86
CA VAL A 148 -6.80 -9.94 -8.41
C VAL A 148 -7.59 -8.94 -7.57
N GLN A 149 -7.52 -7.64 -7.88
CA GLN A 149 -8.28 -6.62 -7.16
C GLN A 149 -9.79 -6.86 -7.28
N ASN A 150 -10.29 -7.15 -8.49
CA ASN A 150 -11.69 -7.47 -8.72
C ASN A 150 -12.12 -8.73 -7.96
N ALA A 151 -11.26 -9.74 -7.89
CA ALA A 151 -11.53 -10.96 -7.14
C ALA A 151 -11.63 -10.71 -5.62
N VAL A 152 -10.79 -9.84 -5.09
CA VAL A 152 -10.82 -9.43 -3.67
C VAL A 152 -12.06 -8.57 -3.38
N ASP A 153 -12.33 -7.56 -4.21
CA ASP A 153 -13.43 -6.61 -3.99
C ASP A 153 -14.82 -7.27 -4.10
N ASN A 154 -14.97 -8.21 -5.04
CA ASN A 154 -16.25 -8.91 -5.32
C ASN A 154 -16.34 -10.30 -4.67
N GLY A 155 -15.29 -10.74 -3.99
CA GLY A 155 -15.22 -12.03 -3.35
C GLY A 155 -16.17 -12.19 -2.16
N THR A 156 -16.39 -13.44 -1.76
CA THR A 156 -17.04 -13.77 -0.48
C THR A 156 -16.06 -13.53 0.67
N ASP A 157 -16.54 -13.45 1.91
CA ASP A 157 -15.66 -13.36 3.09
C ASP A 157 -14.68 -14.53 3.13
N SER A 158 -15.13 -15.74 2.75
CA SER A 158 -14.27 -16.92 2.66
C SER A 158 -13.24 -16.82 1.54
N SER A 159 -13.61 -16.40 0.32
CA SER A 159 -12.65 -16.24 -0.77
C SER A 159 -11.65 -15.12 -0.50
N ARG A 160 -12.09 -14.03 0.13
CA ARG A 160 -11.22 -12.93 0.55
C ARG A 160 -10.17 -13.40 1.55
N SER A 161 -10.57 -14.11 2.60
CA SER A 161 -9.65 -14.66 3.60
C SER A 161 -8.57 -15.55 2.99
N HIS A 162 -8.95 -16.41 2.02
CA HIS A 162 -7.99 -17.23 1.28
C HIS A 162 -7.05 -16.39 0.41
N PHE A 163 -7.53 -15.35 -0.28
CA PHE A 163 -6.68 -14.44 -1.04
C PHE A 163 -5.71 -13.68 -0.15
N GLU A 164 -6.16 -13.15 0.99
CA GLU A 164 -5.31 -12.48 1.97
C GLU A 164 -4.19 -13.41 2.46
N ARG A 165 -4.55 -14.65 2.76
CA ARG A 165 -3.57 -15.66 3.18
C ARG A 165 -2.58 -16.00 2.06
N ALA A 166 -3.05 -16.11 0.84
CA ALA A 166 -2.18 -16.34 -0.32
C ALA A 166 -1.16 -15.21 -0.51
N LEU A 167 -1.61 -13.96 -0.41
CA LEU A 167 -0.73 -12.79 -0.50
C LEU A 167 0.30 -12.77 0.64
N GLN A 168 -0.11 -13.02 1.89
CA GLN A 168 0.81 -13.11 3.02
C GLN A 168 1.91 -14.14 2.80
N LEU A 169 1.54 -15.36 2.36
CA LEU A 169 2.49 -16.44 2.11
C LEU A 169 3.46 -16.12 0.96
N MET A 170 2.97 -15.40 -0.06
CA MET A 170 3.78 -15.00 -1.20
C MET A 170 4.76 -13.88 -0.86
N THR A 171 4.35 -12.95 0.03
CA THR A 171 5.10 -11.73 0.35
C THR A 171 5.94 -11.87 1.61
N ASP A 172 5.93 -13.03 2.28
CA ASP A 172 6.82 -13.29 3.42
C ASP A 172 8.28 -13.14 2.98
N ARG A 173 9.00 -12.22 3.61
CA ARG A 173 10.37 -11.86 3.21
C ARG A 173 11.42 -12.84 3.69
N GLU A 174 11.16 -13.53 4.81
CA GLU A 174 12.11 -14.48 5.39
C GLU A 174 11.95 -15.87 4.81
N GLN A 175 10.70 -16.31 4.62
CA GLN A 175 10.39 -17.65 4.11
C GLN A 175 9.13 -17.61 3.22
N PRO A 176 9.24 -17.11 1.98
CA PRO A 176 8.11 -17.09 1.07
C PRO A 176 7.64 -18.51 0.75
N ASP A 177 6.39 -18.81 1.04
CA ASP A 177 5.78 -20.11 0.79
C ASP A 177 4.88 -20.07 -0.44
N TYR A 178 5.50 -20.04 -1.60
CA TYR A 178 4.81 -20.02 -2.89
C TYR A 178 3.87 -21.22 -3.10
N ARG A 179 4.22 -22.39 -2.56
CA ARG A 179 3.40 -23.59 -2.69
C ARG A 179 2.07 -23.46 -1.96
N ASN A 180 2.10 -23.00 -0.73
CA ASN A 180 0.89 -22.79 0.04
C ASN A 180 0.14 -21.53 -0.43
N SER A 181 0.82 -20.49 -0.91
CA SER A 181 0.18 -19.36 -1.56
C SER A 181 -0.67 -19.79 -2.77
N ILE A 182 -0.15 -20.66 -3.63
CA ILE A 182 -0.92 -21.24 -4.76
C ILE A 182 -2.12 -22.03 -4.26
N LYS A 183 -1.97 -22.86 -3.22
CA LYS A 183 -3.11 -23.62 -2.64
C LYS A 183 -4.21 -22.69 -2.12
N GLU A 184 -3.85 -21.66 -1.38
CA GLU A 184 -4.80 -20.67 -0.87
C GLU A 184 -5.48 -19.92 -2.02
N SER A 185 -4.78 -19.57 -3.09
CA SER A 185 -5.36 -18.96 -4.28
C SER A 185 -6.41 -19.88 -4.94
N ILE A 186 -6.12 -21.18 -5.05
CA ILE A 186 -7.05 -22.17 -5.57
C ILE A 186 -8.29 -22.28 -4.66
N SER A 187 -8.09 -22.34 -3.34
CA SER A 187 -9.18 -22.39 -2.36
C SER A 187 -10.10 -21.17 -2.43
N ALA A 188 -9.52 -20.00 -2.67
CA ALA A 188 -10.28 -18.76 -2.89
C ALA A 188 -11.19 -18.86 -4.12
N ILE A 189 -10.66 -19.34 -5.25
CA ILE A 189 -11.43 -19.54 -6.49
C ILE A 189 -12.52 -20.58 -6.29
N GLU A 190 -12.21 -21.71 -5.66
CA GLU A 190 -13.21 -22.75 -5.36
C GLU A 190 -14.35 -22.21 -4.47
N SER A 191 -14.02 -21.42 -3.45
CA SER A 191 -15.03 -20.76 -2.60
C SER A 191 -15.95 -19.84 -3.41
N LEU A 192 -15.40 -19.10 -4.34
CA LEU A 192 -16.15 -18.23 -5.24
C LEU A 192 -17.04 -19.03 -6.19
N CYS A 193 -16.52 -20.11 -6.79
CA CYS A 193 -17.27 -21.00 -7.67
C CYS A 193 -18.44 -21.66 -6.94
N ARG A 194 -18.26 -22.14 -5.72
CA ARG A 194 -19.34 -22.71 -4.90
C ARG A 194 -20.49 -21.72 -4.69
N LYS A 195 -20.15 -20.45 -4.41
CA LYS A 195 -21.17 -19.40 -4.26
C LYS A 195 -21.93 -19.16 -5.56
N ILE A 196 -21.22 -19.07 -6.70
CA ILE A 196 -21.84 -18.78 -7.99
C ILE A 196 -22.71 -19.94 -8.46
N THR A 197 -22.26 -21.19 -8.27
CA THR A 197 -22.96 -22.40 -8.74
C THR A 197 -24.00 -22.93 -7.75
N GLY A 198 -23.96 -22.46 -6.49
CA GLY A 198 -24.79 -23.03 -5.41
C GLY A 198 -24.42 -24.47 -5.03
N ASN A 199 -23.25 -24.95 -5.46
CA ASN A 199 -22.77 -26.31 -5.20
C ASN A 199 -21.67 -26.30 -4.15
N ASP A 200 -22.03 -26.58 -2.91
CA ASP A 200 -21.09 -26.56 -1.76
C ASP A 200 -19.96 -27.61 -1.85
N LYS A 201 -20.09 -28.60 -2.71
CA LYS A 201 -19.07 -29.66 -2.92
C LYS A 201 -18.26 -29.48 -4.20
N GLY A 202 -18.50 -28.40 -4.95
CA GLY A 202 -17.79 -28.13 -6.20
C GLY A 202 -16.30 -27.86 -5.96
N THR A 203 -15.45 -28.52 -6.76
CA THR A 203 -14.01 -28.26 -6.85
C THR A 203 -13.64 -27.89 -8.28
N LEU A 204 -12.51 -27.22 -8.50
CA LEU A 204 -12.06 -26.85 -9.85
C LEU A 204 -11.71 -28.03 -10.76
N GLY A 205 -11.72 -29.26 -10.25
CA GLY A 205 -11.40 -30.49 -10.99
C GLY A 205 -12.58 -31.46 -11.12
N ALA A 206 -13.79 -31.04 -10.79
CA ALA A 206 -14.98 -31.90 -10.85
C ALA A 206 -15.91 -31.48 -11.96
#